data_750e596fdfcc1eda11cdd7aaac323438
#
_entry.id   750e596fdfcc1eda11cdd7aaac323438
#
_cell.length_a   1.000
_cell.length_b   1.000
_cell.length_c   1.000
_cell.angle_alpha   90.00
_cell.angle_beta   90.00
_cell.angle_gamma   90.00
#
_symmetry.space_group_name_H-M   'P 1'
#
loop_
_entity.id
_entity.type
_entity.pdbx_description
1 polymer ?
#
loop_
_entity_poly.entity_id
_entity_poly.type
_entity_poly.pdbx_seq_one_letter_code
_entity_poly.pdbx_strand_id
1 'polypeptide(L)'
;MEVEPRRCTLVTGPASSGKSLFAEQLAMAAGRPVTYLATGPQRPDDRDWQDRLQRHRQRRPKTWQCFEVEQDLAPALLSCSAGQLALVDSLGTWVASVLELSSDSWNGRCRDLLDTINRCEANLILVAEEASWGVVPATAIGGLFRQRLGQLLQDLMPCCDGAWLVMHGRAIDLLAISQPVSPHHGP
;
A
#
# COMPACT_ATOMS: atom_id res chain seq x y z
N MET A 1 -1.39 -23.30 6.51
CA MET A 1 -1.12 -23.04 5.09
C MET A 1 0.17 -22.25 5.06
N GLU A 2 1.29 -22.88 4.72
CA GLU A 2 2.56 -22.18 4.52
C GLU A 2 2.40 -21.32 3.25
N VAL A 3 2.34 -20.02 3.43
CA VAL A 3 2.38 -19.07 2.32
C VAL A 3 3.87 -18.87 2.01
N GLU A 4 4.33 -19.34 0.86
CA GLU A 4 5.69 -19.03 0.41
C GLU A 4 5.92 -17.52 0.45
N PRO A 5 7.10 -17.06 0.91
CA PRO A 5 7.39 -15.64 1.02
C PRO A 5 7.40 -15.02 -0.39
N ARG A 6 6.30 -14.40 -0.76
CA ARG A 6 6.16 -13.64 -2.00
C ARG A 6 7.03 -12.39 -1.90
N ARG A 7 7.70 -12.03 -2.99
CA ARG A 7 8.60 -10.88 -3.02
C ARG A 7 7.85 -9.57 -2.87
N CYS A 8 6.72 -9.42 -3.56
CA CYS A 8 5.87 -8.24 -3.48
C CYS A 8 4.40 -8.66 -3.38
N THR A 9 3.73 -8.24 -2.32
CA THR A 9 2.32 -8.54 -2.07
C THR A 9 1.53 -7.26 -1.93
N LEU A 10 0.48 -7.10 -2.74
CA LEU A 10 -0.52 -6.06 -2.58
C LEU A 10 -1.66 -6.55 -1.68
N VAL A 11 -2.05 -5.76 -0.69
CA VAL A 11 -3.23 -5.98 0.15
C VAL A 11 -4.16 -4.78 -0.01
N THR A 12 -5.28 -4.98 -0.67
CA THR A 12 -6.25 -3.91 -0.93
C THR A 12 -7.59 -4.16 -0.26
N GLY A 13 -8.40 -3.12 -0.12
CA GLY A 13 -9.76 -3.21 0.41
C GLY A 13 -10.31 -1.86 0.87
N PRO A 14 -11.63 -1.77 1.09
CA PRO A 14 -12.28 -0.55 1.53
C PRO A 14 -11.86 -0.13 2.94
N ALA A 15 -12.27 1.05 3.37
CA ALA A 15 -12.05 1.52 4.73
C ALA A 15 -12.61 0.52 5.75
N SER A 16 -11.88 0.30 6.85
CA SER A 16 -12.29 -0.60 7.94
C SER A 16 -12.51 -2.07 7.54
N SER A 17 -11.98 -2.52 6.41
CA SER A 17 -12.10 -3.91 5.93
C SER A 17 -11.30 -4.93 6.74
N GLY A 18 -10.27 -4.49 7.47
CA GLY A 18 -9.28 -5.35 8.13
C GLY A 18 -7.97 -5.50 7.34
N LYS A 19 -7.79 -4.79 6.21
CA LYS A 19 -6.61 -4.91 5.33
C LYS A 19 -5.28 -4.70 6.06
N SER A 20 -5.15 -3.65 6.88
CA SER A 20 -3.91 -3.41 7.65
C SER A 20 -3.63 -4.55 8.64
N LEU A 21 -4.67 -5.06 9.32
CA LEU A 21 -4.53 -6.20 10.22
C LEU A 21 -4.06 -7.45 9.47
N PHE A 22 -4.64 -7.73 8.30
CA PHE A 22 -4.26 -8.87 7.48
C PHE A 22 -2.81 -8.72 6.96
N ALA A 23 -2.42 -7.53 6.52
CA ALA A 23 -1.04 -7.24 6.12
C ALA A 23 -0.04 -7.43 7.28
N GLU A 24 -0.40 -6.98 8.49
CA GLU A 24 0.39 -7.22 9.70
C GLU A 24 0.52 -8.73 10.01
N GLN A 25 -0.55 -9.53 9.83
CA GLN A 25 -0.53 -10.99 9.99
C GLN A 25 0.39 -11.66 8.97
N LEU A 26 0.34 -11.25 7.70
CA LEU A 26 1.27 -11.74 6.67
C LEU A 26 2.72 -11.41 7.01
N ALA A 27 2.99 -10.19 7.48
CA ALA A 27 4.32 -9.76 7.88
C ALA A 27 4.85 -10.56 9.08
N MET A 28 4.01 -10.85 10.08
CA MET A 28 4.38 -11.71 11.21
C MET A 28 4.66 -13.15 10.78
N ALA A 29 3.84 -13.70 9.87
CA ALA A 29 4.00 -15.06 9.36
C ALA A 29 5.26 -15.25 8.51
N ALA A 30 5.79 -14.17 7.91
CA ALA A 30 7.00 -14.22 7.10
C ALA A 30 8.29 -14.55 7.90
N GLY A 31 8.28 -14.41 9.24
CA GLY A 31 9.41 -14.74 10.10
C GLY A 31 10.69 -13.92 9.84
N ARG A 32 10.54 -12.72 9.27
CA ARG A 32 11.65 -11.81 8.91
C ARG A 32 11.64 -10.57 9.80
N PRO A 33 12.77 -9.86 9.96
CA PRO A 33 12.77 -8.52 10.51
C PRO A 33 11.86 -7.61 9.66
N VAL A 34 10.94 -6.89 10.33
CA VAL A 34 9.96 -6.04 9.65
C VAL A 34 10.29 -4.58 9.84
N THR A 35 10.34 -3.85 8.73
CA THR A 35 10.36 -2.39 8.66
C THR A 35 8.98 -1.91 8.24
N TYR A 36 8.28 -1.23 9.14
CA TYR A 36 6.97 -0.66 8.89
C TYR A 36 7.11 0.80 8.45
N LEU A 37 6.63 1.11 7.25
CA LEU A 37 6.67 2.42 6.63
C LEU A 37 5.27 3.04 6.68
N ALA A 38 5.05 3.98 7.61
CA ALA A 38 3.81 4.70 7.76
C ALA A 38 3.81 5.94 6.85
N THR A 39 2.83 6.04 5.97
CA THR A 39 2.68 7.14 5.02
C THR A 39 1.57 8.12 5.43
N GLY A 40 0.86 7.83 6.51
CA GLY A 40 -0.23 8.66 7.00
C GLY A 40 0.26 9.99 7.57
N PRO A 41 -0.44 11.11 7.31
CA PRO A 41 -0.04 12.41 7.83
C PRO A 41 -0.19 12.47 9.35
N GLN A 42 0.67 13.26 9.99
CA GLN A 42 0.49 13.66 11.39
C GLN A 42 -0.66 14.67 11.46
N ARG A 43 -1.73 14.35 12.19
CA ARG A 43 -2.88 15.23 12.45
C ARG A 43 -3.08 15.34 13.95
N PRO A 44 -2.28 16.14 14.65
CA PRO A 44 -2.31 16.20 16.12
C PRO A 44 -3.66 16.66 16.68
N ASP A 45 -4.40 17.47 15.94
CA ASP A 45 -5.68 18.02 16.34
C ASP A 45 -6.90 17.12 16.01
N ASP A 46 -6.70 16.03 15.27
CA ASP A 46 -7.72 15.06 14.88
C ASP A 46 -7.69 13.86 15.85
N ARG A 47 -8.56 13.88 16.86
CA ARG A 47 -8.63 12.84 17.92
C ARG A 47 -8.95 11.47 17.35
N ASP A 48 -9.91 11.38 16.45
CA ASP A 48 -10.31 10.09 15.84
C ASP A 48 -9.16 9.47 15.05
N TRP A 49 -8.41 10.33 14.35
CA TRP A 49 -7.19 9.93 13.64
C TRP A 49 -6.10 9.47 14.59
N GLN A 50 -5.84 10.20 15.68
CA GLN A 50 -4.86 9.83 16.70
C GLN A 50 -5.22 8.50 17.39
N ASP A 51 -6.48 8.30 17.74
CA ASP A 51 -6.97 7.04 18.32
C ASP A 51 -6.80 5.86 17.37
N ARG A 52 -7.01 6.10 16.06
CA ARG A 52 -6.76 5.10 15.03
C ARG A 52 -5.27 4.76 14.94
N LEU A 53 -4.39 5.76 14.87
CA LEU A 53 -2.94 5.56 14.84
C LEU A 53 -2.45 4.82 16.09
N GLN A 54 -2.96 5.17 17.26
CA GLN A 54 -2.60 4.52 18.51
C GLN A 54 -2.99 3.04 18.52
N ARG A 55 -4.20 2.70 18.07
CA ARG A 55 -4.64 1.29 17.92
C ARG A 55 -3.75 0.52 16.96
N HIS A 56 -3.35 1.12 15.84
CA HIS A 56 -2.40 0.52 14.90
C HIS A 56 -1.02 0.30 15.54
N ARG A 57 -0.49 1.29 16.29
CA ARG A 57 0.80 1.16 17.00
C ARG A 57 0.79 0.07 18.06
N GLN A 58 -0.31 -0.07 18.80
CA GLN A 58 -0.44 -1.06 19.89
C GLN A 58 -0.48 -2.51 19.41
N ARG A 59 -0.94 -2.77 18.18
CA ARG A 59 -1.00 -4.13 17.62
C ARG A 59 0.36 -4.63 17.11
N ARG A 60 1.26 -3.71 16.77
CA ARG A 60 2.54 -4.06 16.17
C ARG A 60 3.50 -4.62 17.21
N PRO A 61 4.23 -5.69 16.89
CA PRO A 61 5.31 -6.19 17.75
C PRO A 61 6.34 -5.09 18.01
N LYS A 62 6.85 -4.99 19.23
CA LYS A 62 7.88 -4.03 19.62
C LYS A 62 9.22 -4.24 18.89
N THR A 63 9.40 -5.40 18.27
CA THR A 63 10.59 -5.75 17.48
C THR A 63 10.57 -5.12 16.09
N TRP A 64 9.44 -4.58 15.62
CA TRP A 64 9.36 -3.92 14.34
C TRP A 64 9.99 -2.53 14.38
N GLN A 65 10.75 -2.21 13.35
CA GLN A 65 11.20 -0.84 13.12
C GLN A 65 10.07 -0.07 12.42
N CYS A 66 9.71 1.10 12.95
CA CYS A 66 8.61 1.91 12.41
C CYS A 66 9.13 3.29 12.03
N PHE A 67 8.94 3.66 10.77
CA PHE A 67 9.30 4.96 10.22
C PHE A 67 8.08 5.67 9.64
N GLU A 68 8.00 6.96 9.87
CA GLU A 68 7.01 7.83 9.24
C GLU A 68 7.66 8.47 8.02
N VAL A 69 7.16 8.14 6.83
CA VAL A 69 7.85 8.42 5.56
C VAL A 69 7.09 9.40 4.67
N GLU A 70 5.85 9.70 5.03
CA GLU A 70 4.99 10.62 4.26
C GLU A 70 5.18 10.54 2.74
N GLN A 71 5.90 11.51 2.14
CA GLN A 71 6.15 11.58 0.70
C GLN A 71 7.37 10.77 0.24
N ASP A 72 8.33 10.48 1.14
CA ASP A 72 9.63 9.90 0.80
C ASP A 72 9.63 8.37 0.80
N LEU A 73 8.57 7.77 0.22
CA LEU A 73 8.38 6.33 0.19
C LEU A 73 9.47 5.59 -0.59
N ALA A 74 9.84 6.07 -1.79
CA ALA A 74 10.84 5.40 -2.62
C ALA A 74 12.23 5.36 -1.97
N PRO A 75 12.81 6.46 -1.42
CA PRO A 75 14.04 6.40 -0.64
C PRO A 75 13.96 5.47 0.57
N ALA A 76 12.82 5.46 1.28
CA ALA A 76 12.63 4.60 2.44
C ALA A 76 12.64 3.10 2.05
N LEU A 77 12.02 2.73 0.94
CA LEU A 77 12.07 1.36 0.41
C LEU A 77 13.49 0.92 0.04
N LEU A 78 14.29 1.82 -0.58
CA LEU A 78 15.68 1.53 -0.93
C LEU A 78 16.60 1.36 0.28
N SER A 79 16.21 1.88 1.44
CA SER A 79 16.95 1.68 2.68
C SER A 79 16.71 0.31 3.33
N CYS A 80 15.71 -0.44 2.88
CA CYS A 80 15.43 -1.77 3.38
C CYS A 80 16.34 -2.80 2.72
N SER A 81 17.00 -3.63 3.53
CA SER A 81 18.01 -4.59 3.07
C SER A 81 17.42 -5.94 2.70
N ALA A 82 18.19 -6.73 1.95
CA ALA A 82 17.89 -8.14 1.69
C ALA A 82 17.63 -8.90 3.00
N GLY A 83 16.65 -9.78 2.99
CA GLY A 83 16.26 -10.57 4.17
C GLY A 83 15.27 -9.87 5.11
N GLN A 84 15.03 -8.57 4.95
CA GLN A 84 13.98 -7.82 5.65
C GLN A 84 12.64 -7.91 4.89
N LEU A 85 11.57 -7.50 5.58
CA LEU A 85 10.26 -7.26 4.99
C LEU A 85 9.89 -5.79 5.26
N ALA A 86 9.58 -5.05 4.19
CA ALA A 86 9.02 -3.71 4.29
C ALA A 86 7.49 -3.78 4.15
N LEU A 87 6.78 -3.26 5.14
CA LEU A 87 5.33 -3.13 5.12
C LEU A 87 4.95 -1.66 4.99
N VAL A 88 4.34 -1.29 3.88
CA VAL A 88 3.86 0.07 3.60
C VAL A 88 2.37 0.18 3.94
N ASP A 89 2.00 1.07 4.85
CA ASP A 89 0.59 1.33 5.21
C ASP A 89 0.33 2.86 5.28
N SER A 90 -0.23 3.43 4.19
CA SER A 90 -0.74 2.84 2.98
C SER A 90 -0.37 3.65 1.71
N LEU A 91 -0.54 3.04 0.55
CA LEU A 91 -0.37 3.75 -0.73
C LEU A 91 -1.41 4.86 -0.92
N GLY A 92 -2.64 4.70 -0.40
CA GLY A 92 -3.65 5.76 -0.48
C GLY A 92 -3.26 7.01 0.32
N THR A 93 -2.71 6.87 1.53
CA THR A 93 -2.21 8.02 2.30
C THR A 93 -0.99 8.64 1.64
N TRP A 94 -0.12 7.84 1.01
CA TRP A 94 0.99 8.36 0.20
C TRP A 94 0.48 9.14 -1.01
N VAL A 95 -0.48 8.63 -1.80
CA VAL A 95 -1.10 9.35 -2.91
C VAL A 95 -1.70 10.68 -2.44
N ALA A 96 -2.39 10.67 -1.29
CA ALA A 96 -2.98 11.88 -0.72
C ALA A 96 -1.92 12.93 -0.36
N SER A 97 -0.75 12.52 0.14
CA SER A 97 0.33 13.46 0.52
C SER A 97 0.99 14.15 -0.67
N VAL A 98 0.90 13.56 -1.87
CA VAL A 98 1.46 14.09 -3.13
C VAL A 98 0.38 14.49 -4.14
N LEU A 99 -0.86 14.62 -3.70
CA LEU A 99 -2.01 14.82 -4.58
C LEU A 99 -2.00 16.16 -5.33
N GLU A 100 -1.32 17.18 -4.80
CA GLU A 100 -1.23 18.52 -5.41
C GLU A 100 -0.17 18.63 -6.51
N LEU A 101 0.63 17.59 -6.74
CA LEU A 101 1.62 17.57 -7.81
C LEU A 101 0.96 17.73 -9.19
N SER A 102 1.65 18.40 -10.11
CA SER A 102 1.27 18.42 -11.52
C SER A 102 1.24 16.98 -12.10
N SER A 103 0.55 16.79 -13.24
CA SER A 103 0.48 15.46 -13.87
C SER A 103 1.86 14.91 -14.22
N ASP A 104 2.78 15.75 -14.72
CA ASP A 104 4.14 15.31 -15.08
C ASP A 104 4.96 14.91 -13.85
N SER A 105 4.87 15.70 -12.77
CA SER A 105 5.55 15.39 -11.52
C SER A 105 4.97 14.13 -10.85
N TRP A 106 3.64 13.96 -10.91
CA TRP A 106 2.96 12.75 -10.44
C TRP A 106 3.43 11.51 -11.21
N ASN A 107 3.44 11.58 -12.55
CA ASN A 107 3.90 10.47 -13.39
C ASN A 107 5.37 10.13 -13.14
N GLY A 108 6.21 11.13 -12.88
CA GLY A 108 7.59 10.92 -12.44
C GLY A 108 7.67 10.16 -11.13
N ARG A 109 6.92 10.60 -10.10
CA ARG A 109 6.87 9.93 -8.80
C ARG A 109 6.38 8.48 -8.88
N CYS A 110 5.38 8.20 -9.72
CA CYS A 110 4.92 6.82 -9.92
C CYS A 110 5.99 5.94 -10.55
N ARG A 111 6.68 6.43 -11.61
CA ARG A 111 7.78 5.68 -12.22
C ARG A 111 8.90 5.39 -11.22
N ASP A 112 9.33 6.41 -10.47
CA ASP A 112 10.37 6.26 -9.45
C ASP A 112 9.98 5.22 -8.39
N LEU A 113 8.71 5.21 -7.97
CA LEU A 113 8.20 4.23 -7.01
C LEU A 113 8.20 2.81 -7.60
N LEU A 114 7.69 2.62 -8.82
CA LEU A 114 7.64 1.32 -9.49
C LEU A 114 9.04 0.77 -9.76
N ASP A 115 9.96 1.61 -10.23
CA ASP A 115 11.37 1.24 -10.41
C ASP A 115 12.03 0.86 -9.08
N THR A 116 11.69 1.58 -8.01
CA THR A 116 12.17 1.27 -6.67
C THR A 116 11.65 -0.07 -6.18
N ILE A 117 10.36 -0.36 -6.33
CA ILE A 117 9.74 -1.65 -5.97
C ILE A 117 10.43 -2.80 -6.70
N ASN A 118 10.70 -2.64 -7.99
CA ASN A 118 11.40 -3.65 -8.78
C ASN A 118 12.85 -3.89 -8.35
N ARG A 119 13.53 -2.87 -7.82
CA ARG A 119 14.95 -2.91 -7.39
C ARG A 119 15.11 -3.21 -5.91
N CYS A 120 14.07 -3.05 -5.11
CA CYS A 120 14.14 -3.28 -3.67
C CYS A 120 14.50 -4.73 -3.37
N GLU A 121 15.50 -4.93 -2.52
CA GLU A 121 15.97 -6.28 -2.14
C GLU A 121 15.14 -6.90 -1.02
N ALA A 122 14.40 -6.07 -0.25
CA ALA A 122 13.50 -6.55 0.78
C ALA A 122 12.22 -7.15 0.18
N ASN A 123 11.57 -8.06 0.90
CA ASN A 123 10.21 -8.45 0.58
C ASN A 123 9.25 -7.31 0.90
N LEU A 124 8.22 -7.13 0.08
CA LEU A 124 7.30 -6.01 0.19
C LEU A 124 5.87 -6.48 0.49
N ILE A 125 5.22 -5.82 1.42
CA ILE A 125 3.77 -5.85 1.60
C ILE A 125 3.28 -4.40 1.47
N LEU A 126 2.45 -4.15 0.46
CA LEU A 126 1.92 -2.84 0.13
C LEU A 126 0.42 -2.82 0.43
N VAL A 127 0.01 -2.00 1.38
CA VAL A 127 -1.41 -1.81 1.72
C VAL A 127 -1.98 -0.66 0.90
N ALA A 128 -3.16 -0.85 0.32
CA ALA A 128 -3.85 0.19 -0.43
C ALA A 128 -5.35 0.22 -0.13
N GLU A 129 -5.92 1.41 -0.16
CA GLU A 129 -7.36 1.58 -0.09
C GLU A 129 -8.01 1.23 -1.43
N GLU A 130 -9.15 0.52 -1.38
CA GLU A 130 -10.05 0.46 -2.50
C GLU A 130 -11.01 1.65 -2.45
N ALA A 131 -10.84 2.58 -3.36
CA ALA A 131 -11.60 3.84 -3.40
C ALA A 131 -12.56 3.95 -4.59
N SER A 132 -12.63 2.92 -5.46
CA SER A 132 -13.38 2.98 -6.72
C SER A 132 -14.84 2.58 -6.60
N TRP A 133 -15.23 1.81 -5.59
CA TRP A 133 -16.56 1.21 -5.46
C TRP A 133 -17.65 2.16 -4.93
N GLY A 134 -17.30 3.37 -4.55
CA GLY A 134 -18.26 4.34 -4.03
C GLY A 134 -18.93 5.19 -5.12
N VAL A 135 -19.82 6.07 -4.67
CA VAL A 135 -20.40 7.13 -5.49
C VAL A 135 -19.28 8.02 -6.02
N VAL A 136 -19.47 8.61 -7.21
CA VAL A 136 -18.50 9.59 -7.75
C VAL A 136 -18.24 10.67 -6.71
N PRO A 137 -16.98 10.97 -6.39
CA PRO A 137 -16.66 12.01 -5.41
C PRO A 137 -17.27 13.36 -5.79
N ALA A 138 -17.87 14.04 -4.83
CA ALA A 138 -18.50 15.35 -5.03
C ALA A 138 -17.49 16.47 -5.33
N THR A 139 -16.19 16.23 -5.13
CA THR A 139 -15.12 17.21 -5.31
C THR A 139 -14.14 16.76 -6.38
N ALA A 140 -13.60 17.74 -7.14
CA ALA A 140 -12.58 17.45 -8.15
C ALA A 140 -11.33 16.78 -7.55
N ILE A 141 -10.93 17.18 -6.33
CA ILE A 141 -9.77 16.60 -5.65
C ILE A 141 -10.02 15.14 -5.22
N GLY A 142 -11.22 14.81 -4.79
CA GLY A 142 -11.61 13.42 -4.52
C GLY A 142 -11.62 12.56 -5.79
N GLY A 143 -12.07 13.12 -6.91
CA GLY A 143 -11.99 12.49 -8.22
C GLY A 143 -10.55 12.22 -8.65
N LEU A 144 -9.66 13.20 -8.49
CA LEU A 144 -8.24 13.09 -8.79
C LEU A 144 -7.55 12.03 -7.93
N PHE A 145 -7.83 12.02 -6.62
CA PHE A 145 -7.30 10.99 -5.70
C PHE A 145 -7.69 9.58 -6.17
N ARG A 146 -8.98 9.37 -6.44
CA ARG A 146 -9.51 8.09 -6.90
C ARG A 146 -8.87 7.64 -8.20
N GLN A 147 -8.72 8.55 -9.17
CA GLN A 147 -8.08 8.28 -10.46
C GLN A 147 -6.61 7.90 -10.28
N ARG A 148 -5.84 8.71 -9.53
CA ARG A 148 -4.41 8.48 -9.31
C ARG A 148 -4.13 7.19 -8.57
N LEU A 149 -4.89 6.91 -7.51
CA LEU A 149 -4.74 5.66 -6.77
C LEU A 149 -5.09 4.45 -7.63
N GLY A 150 -6.20 4.51 -8.38
CA GLY A 150 -6.61 3.42 -9.27
C GLY A 150 -5.57 3.12 -10.35
N GLN A 151 -5.02 4.16 -11.00
CA GLN A 151 -3.96 4.00 -12.01
C GLN A 151 -2.69 3.43 -11.40
N LEU A 152 -2.24 3.96 -10.26
CA LEU A 152 -1.06 3.44 -9.55
C LEU A 152 -1.21 1.94 -9.23
N LEU A 153 -2.39 1.50 -8.78
CA LEU A 153 -2.62 0.09 -8.46
C LEU A 153 -2.61 -0.80 -9.70
N GLN A 154 -3.12 -0.32 -10.84
CA GLN A 154 -3.02 -1.05 -12.11
C GLN A 154 -1.56 -1.18 -12.56
N ASP A 155 -0.77 -0.11 -12.47
CA ASP A 155 0.64 -0.09 -12.88
C ASP A 155 1.51 -0.93 -11.91
N LEU A 156 1.09 -1.07 -10.66
CA LEU A 156 1.78 -1.84 -9.61
C LEU A 156 1.54 -3.35 -9.74
N MET A 157 0.35 -3.76 -10.19
CA MET A 157 -0.02 -5.19 -10.23
C MET A 157 0.99 -6.09 -10.95
N PRO A 158 1.60 -5.72 -12.08
CA PRO A 158 2.64 -6.53 -12.72
C PRO A 158 3.90 -6.74 -11.88
N CYS A 159 4.15 -5.89 -10.88
CA CYS A 159 5.29 -6.01 -9.96
C CYS A 159 4.98 -6.93 -8.76
N CYS A 160 3.72 -7.38 -8.61
CA CYS A 160 3.26 -8.17 -7.48
C CYS A 160 3.12 -9.65 -7.85
N ASP A 161 3.70 -10.51 -7.04
CA ASP A 161 3.51 -11.97 -7.08
C ASP A 161 2.49 -12.45 -6.04
N GLY A 162 1.89 -11.53 -5.30
CA GLY A 162 0.76 -11.71 -4.40
C GLY A 162 -0.22 -10.55 -4.44
N ALA A 163 -1.53 -10.84 -4.43
CA ALA A 163 -2.56 -9.81 -4.35
C ALA A 163 -3.77 -10.30 -3.56
N TRP A 164 -4.20 -9.52 -2.58
CA TRP A 164 -5.29 -9.85 -1.69
C TRP A 164 -6.33 -8.73 -1.65
N LEU A 165 -7.60 -9.10 -1.80
CA LEU A 165 -8.73 -8.23 -1.52
C LEU A 165 -9.29 -8.58 -0.13
N VAL A 166 -9.31 -7.60 0.79
CA VAL A 166 -9.82 -7.79 2.14
C VAL A 166 -11.13 -7.03 2.31
N MET A 167 -12.19 -7.79 2.64
CA MET A 167 -13.53 -7.27 2.88
C MET A 167 -14.15 -7.95 4.10
N HIS A 168 -14.74 -7.15 4.99
CA HIS A 168 -15.47 -7.66 6.16
C HIS A 168 -14.68 -8.68 6.98
N GLY A 169 -13.37 -8.45 7.16
CA GLY A 169 -12.48 -9.34 7.89
C GLY A 169 -12.13 -10.65 7.16
N ARG A 170 -12.42 -10.78 5.88
CA ARG A 170 -12.06 -11.93 5.04
C ARG A 170 -11.14 -11.50 3.91
N ALA A 171 -10.13 -12.31 3.60
CA ALA A 171 -9.17 -12.09 2.53
C ALA A 171 -9.42 -13.06 1.37
N ILE A 172 -9.40 -12.54 0.16
CA ILE A 172 -9.54 -13.28 -1.10
C ILE A 172 -8.23 -13.14 -1.86
N ASP A 173 -7.60 -14.26 -2.24
CA ASP A 173 -6.43 -14.25 -3.12
C ASP A 173 -6.88 -13.92 -4.54
N LEU A 174 -6.59 -12.69 -4.98
CA LEU A 174 -7.02 -12.22 -6.29
C LEU A 174 -6.31 -12.98 -7.42
N LEU A 175 -5.03 -13.28 -7.27
CA LEU A 175 -4.29 -13.96 -8.34
C LEU A 175 -4.74 -15.42 -8.54
N ALA A 176 -5.26 -16.05 -7.48
CA ALA A 176 -5.77 -17.42 -7.56
C ALA A 176 -7.11 -17.52 -8.31
N ILE A 177 -7.90 -16.45 -8.37
CA ILE A 177 -9.28 -16.49 -8.89
C ILE A 177 -9.57 -15.48 -10.01
N SER A 178 -8.57 -14.73 -10.45
CA SER A 178 -8.74 -13.70 -11.49
C SER A 178 -7.83 -13.91 -12.68
N GLN A 179 -8.10 -13.15 -13.73
CA GLN A 179 -7.24 -13.10 -14.92
C GLN A 179 -6.77 -11.64 -15.12
N PRO A 180 -5.55 -11.43 -15.63
CA PRO A 180 -5.09 -10.08 -15.95
C PRO A 180 -5.95 -9.46 -17.06
N VAL A 181 -6.28 -8.19 -16.89
CA VAL A 181 -6.92 -7.39 -17.94
C VAL A 181 -5.82 -6.86 -18.85
N SER A 182 -5.76 -7.33 -20.09
CA SER A 182 -4.82 -6.81 -21.07
C SER A 182 -5.13 -5.34 -21.37
N PRO A 183 -4.15 -4.43 -21.37
CA PRO A 183 -4.39 -3.08 -21.82
C PRO A 183 -4.87 -3.15 -23.29
N HIS A 184 -6.01 -2.53 -23.58
CA HIS A 184 -6.45 -2.34 -24.97
C HIS A 184 -5.43 -1.43 -25.64
N HIS A 185 -4.54 -2.01 -26.42
CA HIS A 185 -3.87 -1.26 -27.49
C HIS A 185 -4.97 -1.01 -28.54
N GLY A 186 -5.64 0.14 -28.43
CA GLY A 186 -6.48 0.64 -29.51
C GLY A 186 -5.65 0.74 -30.80
N PRO A 187 -6.28 0.59 -31.96
CA PRO A 187 -5.64 0.70 -33.25
C PRO A 187 -5.04 2.08 -33.50
#